data_1cec878d367c546f065db0aaeaf804c0
#
_entry.id   1cec878d367c546f065db0aaeaf804c0
#
_cell.length_a   1.000
_cell.length_b   1.000
_cell.length_c   1.000
_cell.angle_alpha   90.00
_cell.angle_beta   90.00
_cell.angle_gamma   90.00
#
_symmetry.space_group_name_H-M   'P 1'
#
loop_
_entity.id
_entity.type
_entity.pdbx_description
1 polymer ?
#
loop_
_entity_poly.entity_id
_entity_poly.type
_entity_poly.pdbx_seq_one_letter_code
_entity_poly.pdbx_strand_id
1 'polypeptide(L)'
;MNSQRPAALADMFNIMAVRGGGVAARVSRVPPVQPQPVLVPLTPAAIFLVVTIDDGGEATVHDALPDLSGLVRAIGFRDPTKHLSLVASIGSDAWDRLFGGPRPAELHPFIELTGPRHTAPATPGDLLFHIRAETMDVCFELASRILKSMAGAVTVVDEVHGFRYFDNRDLLGFVDGTENPDGPIAISATAIGDEDPDFAGSCYVHIQKYVHDMSSWDALSVTEQERVIGRTKLEDIELDDDVKPSNSHVALNVIEDDDGNELKIVRANMPFGELGTSEFGTYYIAYSRTPQVTEQMLHNMFFGDPPGNTDRILDFSTASTGGLFFSPTIDFLDDPPPLPAPLVTARPVTPASVDGSLSIGSLKGTSQ
;
A
#
# COMPACT_ATOMS: atom_id res chain seq x y z
N MET A 1 -39.52 -6.09 37.95
CA MET A 1 -38.76 -6.51 39.16
C MET A 1 -37.36 -6.92 38.68
N ASN A 2 -36.38 -6.16 39.12
CA ASN A 2 -34.90 -6.37 39.12
C ASN A 2 -34.20 -6.89 37.83
N SER A 3 -33.69 -6.09 37.01
CA SER A 3 -32.42 -5.34 36.98
C SER A 3 -31.24 -6.05 37.71
N GLN A 4 -30.33 -6.66 36.97
CA GLN A 4 -28.90 -6.72 37.36
C GLN A 4 -28.01 -6.70 36.12
N ARG A 5 -27.28 -5.60 35.97
CA ARG A 5 -26.09 -5.48 35.11
C ARG A 5 -24.93 -6.21 35.82
N PRO A 6 -23.99 -6.83 35.12
CA PRO A 6 -22.67 -7.07 35.66
C PRO A 6 -21.76 -5.89 35.29
N ALA A 7 -21.29 -5.22 36.32
CA ALA A 7 -20.16 -4.30 36.30
C ALA A 7 -18.86 -5.09 36.58
N ALA A 8 -17.74 -4.49 36.11
CA ALA A 8 -16.38 -4.67 36.62
C ALA A 8 -15.55 -5.88 36.14
N LEU A 9 -14.76 -5.63 35.14
CA LEU A 9 -13.43 -6.24 34.95
C LEU A 9 -12.39 -5.10 34.91
N ALA A 10 -12.22 -4.42 36.02
CA ALA A 10 -11.19 -3.41 36.21
C ALA A 10 -10.75 -3.44 37.70
N ASP A 11 -10.07 -4.53 38.09
CA ASP A 11 -9.31 -4.55 39.35
C ASP A 11 -8.60 -5.90 39.53
N MET A 12 -7.46 -6.04 38.86
CA MET A 12 -6.50 -7.10 39.23
C MET A 12 -5.07 -6.72 38.82
N PHE A 13 -4.57 -5.60 39.29
CA PHE A 13 -3.12 -5.36 39.42
C PHE A 13 -2.87 -4.25 40.44
N ASN A 14 -2.98 -4.62 41.70
CA ASN A 14 -2.37 -3.84 42.75
C ASN A 14 -2.14 -4.75 43.96
N ILE A 15 -0.91 -5.16 44.19
CA ILE A 15 -0.28 -5.44 45.48
C ILE A 15 1.15 -5.91 45.20
N MET A 16 2.10 -4.99 45.32
CA MET A 16 3.36 -5.17 46.05
C MET A 16 4.12 -3.84 46.03
N ALA A 17 3.87 -3.05 47.04
CA ALA A 17 4.70 -1.90 47.40
C ALA A 17 5.89 -2.40 48.24
N VAL A 18 7.07 -2.49 47.62
CA VAL A 18 8.34 -2.56 48.37
C VAL A 18 8.88 -1.14 48.46
N ARG A 19 9.00 -0.64 49.70
CA ARG A 19 9.66 0.63 50.02
C ARG A 19 11.18 0.45 49.79
N GLY A 20 11.70 1.11 48.77
CA GLY A 20 13.12 1.33 48.54
C GLY A 20 13.28 2.68 47.86
N GLY A 21 13.90 3.67 48.54
CA GLY A 21 14.18 4.98 48.00
C GLY A 21 15.16 4.87 46.82
N GLY A 22 14.66 5.03 45.64
CA GLY A 22 15.43 5.12 44.40
C GLY A 22 14.78 6.19 43.52
N VAL A 23 15.63 7.06 43.00
CA VAL A 23 15.30 8.09 42.01
C VAL A 23 14.37 7.49 40.96
N ALA A 24 13.13 7.98 40.91
CA ALA A 24 12.19 7.57 39.85
C ALA A 24 12.73 8.05 38.53
N ALA A 25 13.39 7.15 37.77
CA ALA A 25 13.61 7.35 36.38
C ALA A 25 12.24 7.58 35.75
N ARG A 26 12.00 8.76 35.18
CA ARG A 26 10.87 9.00 34.29
C ARG A 26 11.04 8.04 33.13
N VAL A 27 10.33 6.94 33.15
CA VAL A 27 10.09 6.13 31.96
C VAL A 27 9.32 7.07 31.04
N SER A 28 10.03 7.67 30.08
CA SER A 28 9.43 8.35 28.95
C SER A 28 8.56 7.30 28.27
N ARG A 29 7.23 7.33 28.51
CA ARG A 29 6.31 6.54 27.69
C ARG A 29 6.35 7.17 26.32
N VAL A 30 7.07 6.54 25.39
CA VAL A 30 6.87 6.77 23.96
C VAL A 30 5.38 6.55 23.72
N PRO A 31 4.64 7.53 23.17
CA PRO A 31 3.23 7.31 22.83
C PRO A 31 3.13 6.05 21.96
N PRO A 32 2.07 5.24 22.09
CA PRO A 32 1.88 4.10 21.22
C PRO A 32 1.80 4.60 19.78
N VAL A 33 2.57 3.99 18.89
CA VAL A 33 2.54 4.25 17.46
C VAL A 33 1.11 4.07 16.93
N GLN A 34 0.63 5.01 16.11
CA GLN A 34 -0.70 4.97 15.53
C GLN A 34 -0.66 4.51 14.07
N PRO A 35 -0.93 3.21 13.77
CA PRO A 35 -1.03 2.73 12.40
C PRO A 35 -2.15 3.43 11.63
N GLN A 36 -2.02 3.53 10.31
CA GLN A 36 -3.13 3.93 9.46
C GLN A 36 -4.28 2.89 9.53
N PRO A 37 -5.54 3.27 9.18
CA PRO A 37 -6.72 2.41 9.32
C PRO A 37 -6.79 1.33 8.22
N VAL A 38 -5.73 0.53 8.07
CA VAL A 38 -5.65 -0.57 7.10
C VAL A 38 -6.69 -1.65 7.39
N LEU A 39 -6.84 -2.02 8.67
CA LEU A 39 -7.67 -3.14 9.15
C LEU A 39 -9.12 -2.75 9.44
N VAL A 40 -9.60 -1.60 8.96
CA VAL A 40 -11.02 -1.29 9.09
C VAL A 40 -11.86 -2.22 8.20
N PRO A 41 -13.12 -2.53 8.59
CA PRO A 41 -14.01 -3.35 7.79
C PRO A 41 -14.16 -2.83 6.37
N LEU A 42 -14.38 -3.73 5.41
CA LEU A 42 -14.67 -3.39 4.02
C LEU A 42 -15.96 -2.54 3.96
N THR A 43 -15.90 -1.44 3.20
CA THR A 43 -17.01 -0.51 3.02
C THR A 43 -17.68 -0.69 1.66
N PRO A 44 -18.92 -0.21 1.45
CA PRO A 44 -19.59 -0.28 0.15
C PRO A 44 -18.97 0.57 -0.97
N ALA A 45 -18.18 1.59 -0.63
CA ALA A 45 -17.56 2.49 -1.61
C ALA A 45 -16.09 2.71 -1.29
N ALA A 46 -15.27 2.77 -2.34
CA ALA A 46 -13.88 3.21 -2.25
C ALA A 46 -13.47 4.02 -3.48
N ILE A 47 -12.47 4.89 -3.29
CA ILE A 47 -11.69 5.50 -4.38
C ILE A 47 -10.24 5.08 -4.20
N PHE A 48 -9.67 4.50 -5.25
CA PHE A 48 -8.26 4.25 -5.40
C PHE A 48 -7.70 5.34 -6.29
N LEU A 49 -6.87 6.21 -5.73
CA LEU A 49 -6.35 7.38 -6.42
C LEU A 49 -4.82 7.33 -6.40
N VAL A 50 -4.21 7.25 -7.57
CA VAL A 50 -2.75 7.25 -7.74
C VAL A 50 -2.33 8.54 -8.43
N VAL A 51 -1.36 9.23 -7.86
CA VAL A 51 -0.83 10.46 -8.42
C VAL A 51 0.69 10.40 -8.55
N THR A 52 1.24 11.13 -9.51
CA THR A 52 2.67 11.45 -9.59
C THR A 52 2.90 12.89 -9.14
N ILE A 53 4.07 13.14 -8.56
CA ILE A 53 4.51 14.47 -8.13
C ILE A 53 5.18 15.15 -9.31
N ASP A 54 4.64 16.28 -9.72
CA ASP A 54 5.19 17.09 -10.81
C ASP A 54 6.53 17.71 -10.40
N ASP A 55 7.37 18.06 -11.36
CA ASP A 55 8.68 18.67 -11.11
C ASP A 55 8.56 19.91 -10.22
N GLY A 56 9.20 19.87 -9.05
CA GLY A 56 9.16 20.95 -8.05
C GLY A 56 7.91 20.95 -7.17
N GLY A 57 7.07 19.92 -7.25
CA GLY A 57 5.87 19.75 -6.44
C GLY A 57 6.13 19.19 -5.03
N GLU A 58 7.35 18.69 -4.75
CA GLU A 58 7.70 17.99 -3.52
C GLU A 58 7.39 18.78 -2.25
N ALA A 59 7.69 20.06 -2.23
CA ALA A 59 7.43 20.90 -1.06
C ALA A 59 5.93 21.06 -0.78
N THR A 60 5.12 21.24 -1.82
CA THR A 60 3.65 21.35 -1.68
C THR A 60 3.05 20.03 -1.18
N VAL A 61 3.52 18.91 -1.72
CA VAL A 61 3.07 17.58 -1.29
C VAL A 61 3.48 17.33 0.15
N HIS A 62 4.75 17.56 0.50
CA HIS A 62 5.29 17.38 1.86
C HIS A 62 4.49 18.20 2.89
N ASP A 63 4.20 19.47 2.59
CA ASP A 63 3.43 20.35 3.48
C ASP A 63 1.95 19.95 3.60
N ALA A 64 1.40 19.20 2.61
CA ALA A 64 0.02 18.73 2.64
C ALA A 64 -0.17 17.42 3.44
N LEU A 65 0.90 16.60 3.64
CA LEU A 65 0.78 15.32 4.35
C LEU A 65 0.22 15.47 5.77
N PRO A 66 0.67 16.42 6.62
CA PRO A 66 0.16 16.60 7.98
C PRO A 66 -1.34 16.95 8.04
N ASP A 67 -1.88 17.54 6.99
CA ASP A 67 -3.28 17.95 6.93
C ASP A 67 -4.24 16.79 6.63
N LEU A 68 -3.76 15.65 6.13
CA LEU A 68 -4.60 14.52 5.70
C LEU A 68 -5.51 14.01 6.83
N SER A 69 -4.98 13.80 8.04
CA SER A 69 -5.75 13.41 9.22
C SER A 69 -6.82 14.44 9.58
N GLY A 70 -6.51 15.73 9.38
CA GLY A 70 -7.44 16.85 9.57
C GLY A 70 -8.59 16.83 8.58
N LEU A 71 -8.32 16.57 7.31
CA LEU A 71 -9.34 16.48 6.25
C LEU A 71 -10.31 15.32 6.51
N VAL A 72 -9.81 14.13 6.86
CA VAL A 72 -10.65 12.98 7.21
C VAL A 72 -11.58 13.31 8.37
N ARG A 73 -11.04 13.91 9.46
CA ARG A 73 -11.85 14.31 10.62
C ARG A 73 -12.89 15.38 10.25
N ALA A 74 -12.52 16.40 9.47
CA ALA A 74 -13.40 17.50 9.11
C ALA A 74 -14.58 17.05 8.23
N ILE A 75 -14.37 16.09 7.35
CA ILE A 75 -15.44 15.55 6.49
C ILE A 75 -16.26 14.52 7.28
N GLY A 76 -15.60 13.56 7.93
CA GLY A 76 -16.24 12.49 8.68
C GLY A 76 -17.06 12.97 9.88
N PHE A 77 -16.71 14.14 10.48
CA PHE A 77 -17.48 14.75 11.56
C PHE A 77 -18.92 15.09 11.19
N ARG A 78 -19.18 15.37 9.90
CA ARG A 78 -20.53 15.73 9.42
C ARG A 78 -21.51 14.56 9.51
N ASP A 79 -21.01 13.35 9.28
CA ASP A 79 -21.78 12.11 9.41
C ASP A 79 -20.84 10.94 9.79
N PRO A 80 -20.61 10.69 11.07
CA PRO A 80 -19.72 9.61 11.52
C PRO A 80 -20.19 8.20 11.10
N THR A 81 -21.47 8.04 10.73
CA THR A 81 -22.00 6.75 10.27
C THR A 81 -21.49 6.35 8.90
N LYS A 82 -20.86 7.29 8.17
CA LYS A 82 -20.23 7.01 6.87
C LYS A 82 -18.90 6.27 6.99
N HIS A 83 -18.31 6.16 8.19
CA HIS A 83 -17.06 5.45 8.45
C HIS A 83 -15.93 5.82 7.49
N LEU A 84 -15.83 7.13 7.15
CA LEU A 84 -14.80 7.62 6.22
C LEU A 84 -13.40 7.31 6.75
N SER A 85 -12.59 6.66 5.94
CA SER A 85 -11.19 6.32 6.25
C SER A 85 -10.29 6.57 5.04
N LEU A 86 -9.02 6.85 5.31
CA LEU A 86 -7.96 7.08 4.34
C LEU A 86 -6.74 6.26 4.73
N VAL A 87 -6.15 5.58 3.77
CA VAL A 87 -4.76 5.10 3.83
C VAL A 87 -4.00 5.84 2.74
N ALA A 88 -2.98 6.61 3.16
CA ALA A 88 -2.07 7.31 2.27
C ALA A 88 -0.72 6.58 2.23
N SER A 89 -0.23 6.29 1.03
CA SER A 89 0.98 5.49 0.85
C SER A 89 1.91 6.16 -0.15
N ILE A 90 3.21 5.96 0.03
CA ILE A 90 4.28 6.63 -0.69
C ILE A 90 5.02 5.59 -1.55
N GLY A 91 5.20 5.89 -2.83
CA GLY A 91 5.98 5.08 -3.76
C GLY A 91 7.48 5.17 -3.51
N SER A 92 8.20 4.18 -4.00
CA SER A 92 9.65 4.05 -3.81
C SER A 92 10.43 5.27 -4.27
N ASP A 93 10.14 5.77 -5.47
CA ASP A 93 10.87 6.91 -6.05
C ASP A 93 10.50 8.23 -5.38
N ALA A 94 9.26 8.36 -4.89
CA ALA A 94 8.80 9.53 -4.17
C ALA A 94 9.39 9.61 -2.75
N TRP A 95 9.67 8.48 -2.12
CA TRP A 95 10.19 8.44 -0.76
C TRP A 95 11.46 9.31 -0.60
N ASP A 96 12.44 9.08 -1.47
CA ASP A 96 13.71 9.79 -1.41
C ASP A 96 13.63 11.26 -1.87
N ARG A 97 12.54 11.64 -2.55
CA ARG A 97 12.25 13.03 -2.95
C ARG A 97 11.53 13.81 -1.86
N LEU A 98 10.74 13.13 -1.03
CA LEU A 98 9.91 13.74 0.00
C LEU A 98 10.58 13.76 1.38
N PHE A 99 11.42 12.77 1.71
CA PHE A 99 11.90 12.60 3.07
C PHE A 99 13.41 12.48 3.14
N GLY A 100 14.04 13.32 4.00
CA GLY A 100 15.40 13.13 4.44
C GLY A 100 15.41 12.22 5.67
N GLY A 101 16.22 11.15 5.64
CA GLY A 101 16.32 10.25 6.79
C GLY A 101 16.26 8.77 6.40
N PRO A 102 15.81 7.89 7.31
CA PRO A 102 15.75 6.47 7.03
C PRO A 102 14.69 6.15 5.95
N ARG A 103 14.95 5.07 5.24
CA ARG A 103 14.06 4.52 4.22
C ARG A 103 13.59 3.15 4.65
N PRO A 104 12.32 2.76 4.40
CA PRO A 104 11.84 1.41 4.66
C PRO A 104 12.71 0.37 3.95
N ALA A 105 13.15 -0.64 4.70
CA ALA A 105 14.21 -1.56 4.25
C ALA A 105 13.88 -2.33 2.96
N GLU A 106 12.61 -2.67 2.75
CA GLU A 106 12.15 -3.47 1.60
C GLU A 106 11.36 -2.62 0.57
N LEU A 107 11.36 -1.27 0.71
CA LEU A 107 10.67 -0.42 -0.26
C LEU A 107 11.49 -0.30 -1.56
N HIS A 108 10.92 -0.77 -2.66
CA HIS A 108 11.50 -0.68 -4.00
C HIS A 108 10.40 -0.41 -5.05
N PRO A 109 10.72 0.00 -6.28
CA PRO A 109 9.72 0.09 -7.36
C PRO A 109 9.06 -1.26 -7.61
N PHE A 110 7.78 -1.26 -8.01
CA PHE A 110 7.12 -2.49 -8.47
C PHE A 110 7.92 -3.09 -9.63
N ILE A 111 8.20 -4.39 -9.56
CA ILE A 111 8.95 -5.11 -10.59
C ILE A 111 7.96 -5.67 -11.60
N GLU A 112 8.08 -5.23 -12.86
CA GLU A 112 7.30 -5.78 -13.96
C GLU A 112 7.47 -7.30 -14.06
N LEU A 113 6.36 -8.03 -14.19
CA LEU A 113 6.36 -9.47 -14.36
C LEU A 113 6.03 -9.82 -15.81
N THR A 114 7.01 -10.37 -16.53
CA THR A 114 6.83 -10.87 -17.88
C THR A 114 6.91 -12.39 -17.90
N GLY A 115 5.79 -13.02 -17.60
CA GLY A 115 5.63 -14.48 -17.63
C GLY A 115 5.53 -15.03 -19.06
N PRO A 116 5.47 -16.36 -19.22
CA PRO A 116 5.41 -17.01 -20.54
C PRO A 116 4.11 -16.72 -21.31
N ARG A 117 3.04 -16.30 -20.64
CA ARG A 117 1.71 -16.08 -21.23
C ARG A 117 1.12 -14.72 -20.90
N HIS A 118 1.38 -14.21 -19.70
CA HIS A 118 0.76 -13.02 -19.15
C HIS A 118 1.81 -12.07 -18.59
N THR A 119 1.49 -10.78 -18.56
CA THR A 119 2.36 -9.72 -18.03
C THR A 119 1.60 -8.89 -16.99
N ALA A 120 2.32 -8.43 -15.96
CA ALA A 120 1.88 -7.39 -15.05
C ALA A 120 2.82 -6.19 -15.20
N PRO A 121 2.37 -5.07 -15.77
CA PRO A 121 3.21 -3.90 -15.98
C PRO A 121 3.55 -3.20 -14.66
N ALA A 122 4.69 -2.54 -14.59
CA ALA A 122 4.97 -1.50 -13.62
C ALA A 122 4.42 -0.17 -14.13
N THR A 123 3.62 0.52 -13.34
CA THR A 123 3.02 1.80 -13.73
C THR A 123 3.47 2.93 -12.82
N PRO A 124 3.55 4.18 -13.31
CA PRO A 124 3.94 5.32 -12.51
C PRO A 124 2.99 5.54 -11.32
N GLY A 125 3.56 5.95 -10.18
CA GLY A 125 2.79 6.29 -8.99
C GLY A 125 3.72 6.73 -7.86
N ASP A 126 3.58 7.98 -7.43
CA ASP A 126 4.33 8.56 -6.32
C ASP A 126 3.56 8.49 -5.01
N LEU A 127 2.24 8.71 -5.07
CA LEU A 127 1.34 8.60 -3.93
C LEU A 127 0.12 7.76 -4.29
N LEU A 128 -0.33 6.94 -3.34
CA LEU A 128 -1.58 6.21 -3.40
C LEU A 128 -2.49 6.67 -2.25
N PHE A 129 -3.72 7.04 -2.57
CA PHE A 129 -4.77 7.31 -1.59
C PHE A 129 -5.87 6.27 -1.73
N HIS A 130 -5.98 5.38 -0.75
CA HIS A 130 -7.09 4.44 -0.63
C HIS A 130 -8.13 5.02 0.32
N ILE A 131 -9.21 5.55 -0.24
CA ILE A 131 -10.30 6.23 0.46
C ILE A 131 -11.49 5.30 0.52
N ARG A 132 -12.05 5.07 1.71
CA ARG A 132 -13.16 4.13 1.93
C ARG A 132 -14.26 4.75 2.76
N ALA A 133 -15.53 4.46 2.42
CA ALA A 133 -16.67 4.90 3.21
C ALA A 133 -17.94 4.08 2.90
N GLU A 134 -19.00 4.31 3.69
CA GLU A 134 -20.33 3.74 3.43
C GLU A 134 -20.96 4.29 2.13
N THR A 135 -20.55 5.47 1.67
CA THR A 135 -21.10 6.09 0.46
C THR A 135 -20.02 6.83 -0.33
N MET A 136 -20.18 6.86 -1.64
CA MET A 136 -19.22 7.46 -2.58
C MET A 136 -19.07 8.98 -2.43
N ASP A 137 -20.11 9.69 -2.00
CA ASP A 137 -20.10 11.15 -1.87
C ASP A 137 -19.01 11.65 -0.92
N VAL A 138 -18.81 10.99 0.23
CA VAL A 138 -17.76 11.38 1.18
C VAL A 138 -16.36 10.93 0.72
N CYS A 139 -16.25 9.81 -0.02
CA CYS A 139 -15.00 9.44 -0.68
C CYS A 139 -14.60 10.51 -1.71
N PHE A 140 -15.53 10.92 -2.55
CA PHE A 140 -15.30 11.94 -3.58
C PHE A 140 -14.93 13.29 -2.98
N GLU A 141 -15.64 13.73 -1.92
CA GLU A 141 -15.30 14.98 -1.23
C GLU A 141 -13.88 14.92 -0.66
N LEU A 142 -13.47 13.81 -0.02
CA LEU A 142 -12.12 13.68 0.52
C LEU A 142 -11.07 13.68 -0.60
N ALA A 143 -11.24 12.91 -1.66
CA ALA A 143 -10.34 12.89 -2.82
C ALA A 143 -10.19 14.31 -3.41
N SER A 144 -11.31 15.02 -3.61
CA SER A 144 -11.32 16.39 -4.12
C SER A 144 -10.56 17.36 -3.21
N ARG A 145 -10.67 17.21 -1.87
CA ARG A 145 -9.93 18.06 -0.92
C ARG A 145 -8.43 17.76 -0.92
N ILE A 146 -8.05 16.48 -0.99
CA ILE A 146 -6.65 16.06 -1.10
C ILE A 146 -6.02 16.66 -2.37
N LEU A 147 -6.65 16.45 -3.54
CA LEU A 147 -6.13 17.00 -4.80
C LEU A 147 -6.07 18.53 -4.78
N LYS A 148 -7.05 19.20 -4.12
CA LYS A 148 -7.01 20.65 -3.98
C LYS A 148 -5.88 21.15 -3.09
N SER A 149 -5.52 20.44 -2.01
CA SER A 149 -4.39 20.82 -1.16
C SER A 149 -3.03 20.65 -1.87
N MET A 150 -2.97 19.78 -2.89
CA MET A 150 -1.79 19.51 -3.71
C MET A 150 -1.90 20.12 -5.13
N ALA A 151 -2.79 21.11 -5.34
CA ALA A 151 -3.07 21.65 -6.66
C ALA A 151 -1.82 22.24 -7.34
N GLY A 152 -1.54 21.81 -8.56
CA GLY A 152 -0.38 22.24 -9.33
C GLY A 152 0.96 21.57 -8.92
N ALA A 153 0.90 20.57 -8.03
CA ALA A 153 2.05 19.81 -7.59
C ALA A 153 1.94 18.31 -7.93
N VAL A 154 0.76 17.86 -8.34
CA VAL A 154 0.53 16.45 -8.66
C VAL A 154 -0.32 16.29 -9.92
N THR A 155 -0.08 15.18 -10.62
CA THR A 155 -0.90 14.73 -11.75
C THR A 155 -1.54 13.38 -11.40
N VAL A 156 -2.87 13.25 -11.61
CA VAL A 156 -3.57 11.98 -11.42
C VAL A 156 -3.21 11.05 -12.57
N VAL A 157 -2.72 9.85 -12.25
CA VAL A 157 -2.34 8.83 -13.23
C VAL A 157 -3.27 7.63 -13.23
N ASP A 158 -3.96 7.35 -12.12
CA ASP A 158 -5.03 6.34 -12.04
C ASP A 158 -6.07 6.77 -11.01
N GLU A 159 -7.35 6.64 -11.36
CA GLU A 159 -8.49 6.88 -10.48
C GLU A 159 -9.55 5.83 -10.74
N VAL A 160 -9.82 5.00 -9.71
CA VAL A 160 -10.81 3.94 -9.80
C VAL A 160 -11.82 4.06 -8.68
N HIS A 161 -13.10 4.06 -9.04
CA HIS A 161 -14.23 4.06 -8.11
C HIS A 161 -14.71 2.62 -7.93
N GLY A 162 -14.38 2.03 -6.78
CA GLY A 162 -14.80 0.69 -6.41
C GLY A 162 -16.16 0.69 -5.70
N PHE A 163 -16.88 -0.40 -5.87
CA PHE A 163 -18.18 -0.60 -5.22
C PHE A 163 -18.32 -2.03 -4.69
N ARG A 164 -19.06 -2.19 -3.59
CA ARG A 164 -19.46 -3.52 -3.12
C ARG A 164 -20.45 -4.13 -4.10
N TYR A 165 -20.16 -5.36 -4.52
CA TYR A 165 -21.03 -6.13 -5.39
C TYR A 165 -21.64 -7.29 -4.62
N PHE A 166 -22.98 -7.34 -4.56
CA PHE A 166 -23.77 -8.33 -3.80
C PHE A 166 -23.24 -8.57 -2.37
N ASP A 167 -23.01 -9.83 -2.02
CA ASP A 167 -22.50 -10.32 -0.75
C ASP A 167 -20.95 -10.38 -0.70
N ASN A 168 -20.29 -9.30 -1.12
CA ASN A 168 -18.83 -9.15 -1.26
C ASN A 168 -18.23 -10.08 -2.34
N ARG A 169 -18.91 -10.21 -3.48
CA ARG A 169 -18.35 -10.92 -4.63
C ARG A 169 -17.59 -9.98 -5.55
N ASP A 170 -16.67 -10.55 -6.31
CA ASP A 170 -16.14 -9.93 -7.50
C ASP A 170 -17.11 -10.05 -8.69
N LEU A 171 -16.76 -9.44 -9.84
CA LEU A 171 -17.60 -9.54 -11.05
C LEU A 171 -17.53 -10.91 -11.73
N LEU A 172 -16.55 -11.75 -11.39
CA LEU A 172 -16.48 -13.15 -11.81
C LEU A 172 -17.49 -14.01 -11.04
N GLY A 173 -18.06 -13.48 -9.95
CA GLY A 173 -19.13 -14.06 -9.15
C GLY A 173 -18.68 -14.85 -7.93
N PHE A 174 -17.39 -14.75 -7.54
CA PHE A 174 -16.83 -15.41 -6.36
C PHE A 174 -16.71 -14.46 -5.20
N VAL A 175 -16.79 -14.97 -3.96
CA VAL A 175 -16.60 -14.16 -2.75
C VAL A 175 -15.15 -13.72 -2.67
N ASP A 176 -14.92 -12.41 -2.47
CA ASP A 176 -13.59 -11.86 -2.29
C ASP A 176 -13.30 -11.62 -0.81
N GLY A 177 -12.06 -11.87 -0.41
CA GLY A 177 -11.60 -11.65 0.96
C GLY A 177 -11.89 -12.79 1.94
N THR A 178 -12.34 -13.97 1.49
CA THR A 178 -12.59 -15.15 2.35
C THR A 178 -11.36 -15.53 3.17
N GLU A 179 -10.16 -15.45 2.59
CA GLU A 179 -8.90 -15.81 3.24
C GLU A 179 -8.25 -14.63 3.99
N ASN A 180 -8.93 -13.50 4.14
CA ASN A 180 -8.39 -12.42 4.95
C ASN A 180 -8.30 -12.83 6.42
N PRO A 181 -7.14 -12.66 7.05
CA PRO A 181 -7.01 -12.88 8.49
C PRO A 181 -7.77 -11.80 9.26
N ASP A 182 -8.13 -12.11 10.50
CA ASP A 182 -8.74 -11.17 11.44
C ASP A 182 -7.95 -11.05 12.76
N GLY A 183 -8.35 -10.09 13.59
CA GLY A 183 -7.80 -9.89 14.92
C GLY A 183 -6.27 -9.81 14.96
N PRO A 184 -5.60 -10.52 15.91
CA PRO A 184 -4.16 -10.48 16.06
C PRO A 184 -3.39 -11.00 14.82
N ILE A 185 -3.96 -11.95 14.07
CA ILE A 185 -3.33 -12.50 12.86
C ILE A 185 -3.27 -11.42 11.78
N ALA A 186 -4.34 -10.64 11.57
CA ALA A 186 -4.34 -9.53 10.63
C ALA A 186 -3.29 -8.46 10.99
N ILE A 187 -3.13 -8.15 12.29
CA ILE A 187 -2.10 -7.23 12.75
C ILE A 187 -0.70 -7.76 12.44
N SER A 188 -0.43 -9.04 12.75
CA SER A 188 0.88 -9.64 12.48
C SER A 188 1.18 -9.81 11.00
N ALA A 189 0.16 -9.96 10.16
CA ALA A 189 0.29 -10.05 8.71
C ALA A 189 0.59 -8.70 8.04
N THR A 190 0.20 -7.59 8.68
CA THR A 190 0.30 -6.26 8.05
C THR A 190 1.31 -5.34 8.72
N ALA A 191 1.40 -5.33 10.06
CA ALA A 191 2.22 -4.36 10.77
C ALA A 191 3.68 -4.78 10.85
N ILE A 192 4.58 -3.92 10.39
CA ILE A 192 6.03 -4.01 10.60
C ILE A 192 6.31 -3.97 12.10
N GLY A 193 7.23 -4.77 12.58
CA GLY A 193 7.66 -4.87 13.97
C GLY A 193 9.14 -4.56 14.16
N ASP A 194 9.81 -5.46 14.88
CA ASP A 194 11.24 -5.30 15.26
C ASP A 194 12.21 -5.48 14.08
N GLU A 195 11.75 -6.00 12.94
CA GLU A 195 12.57 -6.17 11.73
C GLU A 195 12.94 -4.84 11.06
N ASP A 196 12.11 -3.80 11.21
CA ASP A 196 12.39 -2.43 10.77
C ASP A 196 11.84 -1.44 11.82
N PRO A 197 12.55 -1.26 12.95
CA PRO A 197 12.02 -0.55 14.12
C PRO A 197 11.68 0.92 13.88
N ASP A 198 12.34 1.57 12.91
CA ASP A 198 12.07 2.97 12.54
C ASP A 198 10.69 3.12 11.89
N PHE A 199 10.13 2.03 11.37
CA PHE A 199 8.86 1.97 10.68
C PHE A 199 7.85 1.02 11.34
N ALA A 200 8.04 0.68 12.61
CA ALA A 200 7.12 -0.17 13.34
C ALA A 200 5.67 0.35 13.26
N GLY A 201 4.72 -0.55 12.99
CA GLY A 201 3.30 -0.21 12.79
C GLY A 201 2.91 0.25 11.39
N SER A 202 3.87 0.47 10.50
CA SER A 202 3.66 0.74 9.07
C SER A 202 3.46 -0.56 8.29
N CYS A 203 3.16 -0.49 6.99
CA CYS A 203 3.04 -1.67 6.12
C CYS A 203 3.38 -1.35 4.66
N TYR A 204 3.60 -2.41 3.88
CA TYR A 204 3.69 -2.33 2.42
C TYR A 204 2.32 -2.54 1.79
N VAL A 205 2.12 -1.98 0.60
CA VAL A 205 0.88 -2.15 -0.15
C VAL A 205 1.16 -2.35 -1.64
N HIS A 206 0.62 -3.44 -2.18
CA HIS A 206 0.60 -3.70 -3.62
C HIS A 206 -0.75 -3.34 -4.20
N ILE A 207 -0.74 -2.76 -5.40
CA ILE A 207 -1.94 -2.50 -6.18
C ILE A 207 -1.81 -3.02 -7.59
N GLN A 208 -2.92 -3.53 -8.13
CA GLN A 208 -3.07 -3.86 -9.54
C GLN A 208 -4.53 -3.67 -9.98
N LYS A 209 -4.73 -3.08 -11.15
CA LYS A 209 -6.05 -3.00 -11.79
C LYS A 209 -6.17 -4.15 -12.77
N TYR A 210 -7.06 -5.09 -12.50
CA TYR A 210 -7.36 -6.21 -13.37
C TYR A 210 -8.63 -5.94 -14.18
N VAL A 211 -8.53 -6.01 -15.50
CA VAL A 211 -9.66 -5.92 -16.42
C VAL A 211 -10.09 -7.32 -16.83
N HIS A 212 -11.38 -7.64 -16.72
CA HIS A 212 -11.93 -8.97 -16.98
C HIS A 212 -12.52 -9.09 -18.38
N ASP A 213 -12.17 -10.18 -19.08
CA ASP A 213 -12.90 -10.63 -20.27
C ASP A 213 -14.15 -11.42 -19.84
N MET A 214 -15.22 -10.67 -19.54
CA MET A 214 -16.47 -11.26 -19.13
C MET A 214 -17.10 -12.17 -20.19
N SER A 215 -16.85 -11.90 -21.47
CA SER A 215 -17.38 -12.73 -22.57
C SER A 215 -16.77 -14.13 -22.54
N SER A 216 -15.46 -14.23 -22.40
CA SER A 216 -14.77 -15.51 -22.26
C SER A 216 -15.08 -16.20 -20.95
N TRP A 217 -15.23 -15.44 -19.85
CA TRP A 217 -15.60 -15.95 -18.54
C TRP A 217 -17.01 -16.56 -18.51
N ASP A 218 -18.00 -15.86 -19.04
CA ASP A 218 -19.40 -16.29 -19.07
C ASP A 218 -19.64 -17.47 -20.03
N ALA A 219 -18.70 -17.72 -20.96
CA ALA A 219 -18.76 -18.89 -21.84
C ALA A 219 -18.37 -20.20 -21.10
N LEU A 220 -17.71 -20.11 -19.95
CA LEU A 220 -17.37 -21.28 -19.13
C LEU A 220 -18.60 -21.81 -18.39
N SER A 221 -18.66 -23.14 -18.19
CA SER A 221 -19.59 -23.72 -17.23
C SER A 221 -19.21 -23.31 -15.81
N VAL A 222 -20.18 -23.27 -14.87
CA VAL A 222 -19.92 -22.98 -13.45
C VAL A 222 -18.82 -23.89 -12.89
N THR A 223 -18.87 -25.19 -13.21
CA THR A 223 -17.83 -26.14 -12.77
C THR A 223 -16.44 -25.77 -13.26
N GLU A 224 -16.31 -25.27 -14.52
CA GLU A 224 -14.99 -24.81 -15.00
C GLU A 224 -14.57 -23.51 -14.35
N GLN A 225 -15.49 -22.56 -14.07
CA GLN A 225 -15.20 -21.36 -13.30
C GLN A 225 -14.69 -21.70 -11.90
N GLU A 226 -15.35 -22.66 -11.20
CA GLU A 226 -14.94 -23.16 -9.90
C GLU A 226 -13.54 -23.79 -9.93
N ARG A 227 -13.21 -24.52 -11.01
CA ARG A 227 -11.88 -25.10 -11.22
C ARG A 227 -10.80 -24.04 -11.50
N VAL A 228 -11.16 -22.93 -12.14
CA VAL A 228 -10.22 -21.79 -12.33
C VAL A 228 -9.91 -21.15 -11.00
N ILE A 229 -10.90 -20.90 -10.17
CA ILE A 229 -10.72 -20.23 -8.88
C ILE A 229 -10.16 -21.21 -7.82
N GLY A 230 -10.69 -22.43 -7.74
CA GLY A 230 -10.37 -23.42 -6.71
C GLY A 230 -11.39 -23.49 -5.57
N ARG A 231 -12.57 -22.85 -5.74
CA ARG A 231 -13.66 -22.80 -4.75
C ARG A 231 -15.01 -22.99 -5.45
N THR A 232 -16.02 -23.43 -4.70
CA THR A 232 -17.40 -23.44 -5.21
C THR A 232 -17.94 -22.02 -5.33
N LYS A 233 -18.69 -21.75 -6.40
CA LYS A 233 -19.15 -20.39 -6.69
C LYS A 233 -20.26 -19.92 -5.75
N LEU A 234 -21.15 -20.80 -5.35
CA LEU A 234 -22.31 -20.44 -4.54
C LEU A 234 -22.00 -20.45 -3.05
N GLU A 235 -21.40 -21.53 -2.55
CA GLU A 235 -21.17 -21.79 -1.14
C GLU A 235 -19.84 -21.28 -0.62
N ASP A 236 -18.93 -20.85 -1.53
CA ASP A 236 -17.58 -20.39 -1.21
C ASP A 236 -16.75 -21.41 -0.42
N ILE A 237 -16.90 -22.70 -0.77
CA ILE A 237 -16.16 -23.81 -0.17
C ILE A 237 -14.96 -24.13 -1.06
N GLU A 238 -13.77 -24.20 -0.49
CA GLU A 238 -12.58 -24.64 -1.20
C GLU A 238 -12.75 -26.07 -1.74
N LEU A 239 -12.31 -26.30 -2.97
CA LEU A 239 -12.36 -27.61 -3.59
C LEU A 239 -11.38 -28.57 -2.90
N ASP A 240 -11.79 -29.83 -2.74
CA ASP A 240 -10.90 -30.87 -2.22
C ASP A 240 -9.63 -31.00 -3.07
N ASP A 241 -8.50 -31.31 -2.45
CA ASP A 241 -7.18 -31.35 -3.11
C ASP A 241 -7.09 -32.34 -4.27
N ASP A 242 -7.90 -33.40 -4.28
CA ASP A 242 -7.95 -34.39 -5.36
C ASP A 242 -8.71 -33.91 -6.60
N VAL A 243 -9.47 -32.83 -6.51
CA VAL A 243 -10.24 -32.23 -7.61
C VAL A 243 -9.82 -30.80 -7.95
N LYS A 244 -9.18 -30.10 -7.01
CA LYS A 244 -8.67 -28.73 -7.18
C LYS A 244 -7.47 -28.74 -8.13
N PRO A 245 -7.53 -28.04 -9.28
CA PRO A 245 -6.37 -27.96 -10.18
C PRO A 245 -5.18 -27.27 -9.52
N SER A 246 -3.98 -27.76 -9.75
CA SER A 246 -2.74 -27.17 -9.22
C SER A 246 -2.47 -25.75 -9.75
N ASN A 247 -3.14 -25.34 -10.83
CA ASN A 247 -3.08 -23.99 -11.39
C ASN A 247 -4.37 -23.20 -11.18
N SER A 248 -5.18 -23.60 -10.20
CA SER A 248 -6.27 -22.75 -9.73
C SER A 248 -5.73 -21.55 -8.93
N HIS A 249 -6.51 -20.47 -8.91
CA HIS A 249 -6.11 -19.24 -8.21
C HIS A 249 -5.78 -19.51 -6.73
N VAL A 250 -6.60 -20.25 -6.02
CA VAL A 250 -6.36 -20.61 -4.61
C VAL A 250 -5.05 -21.41 -4.46
N ALA A 251 -4.85 -22.44 -5.29
CA ALA A 251 -3.68 -23.33 -5.14
C ALA A 251 -2.33 -22.60 -5.31
N LEU A 252 -2.26 -21.56 -6.16
CA LEU A 252 -1.03 -20.83 -6.43
C LEU A 252 -0.78 -19.66 -5.46
N ASN A 253 -1.79 -19.28 -4.67
CA ASN A 253 -1.71 -18.13 -3.78
C ASN A 253 -1.64 -18.50 -2.28
N VAL A 254 -1.52 -19.77 -1.94
CA VAL A 254 -1.14 -20.23 -0.61
C VAL A 254 0.38 -20.22 -0.51
N ILE A 255 0.94 -19.36 0.35
CA ILE A 255 2.38 -19.24 0.57
C ILE A 255 2.67 -19.70 1.99
N GLU A 256 3.63 -20.61 2.14
CA GLU A 256 4.05 -21.14 3.43
C GLU A 256 5.49 -20.73 3.74
N ASP A 257 5.78 -20.54 5.03
CA ASP A 257 7.15 -20.36 5.52
C ASP A 257 7.90 -21.71 5.61
N ASP A 258 9.18 -21.67 5.99
CA ASP A 258 10.02 -22.86 6.12
C ASP A 258 9.52 -23.87 7.19
N ASP A 259 8.66 -23.42 8.11
CA ASP A 259 8.04 -24.23 9.15
C ASP A 259 6.66 -24.79 8.74
N GLY A 260 6.17 -24.45 7.53
CA GLY A 260 4.89 -24.87 6.99
C GLY A 260 3.69 -24.05 7.51
N ASN A 261 3.93 -22.84 8.05
CA ASN A 261 2.85 -21.95 8.42
C ASN A 261 2.49 -21.07 7.24
N GLU A 262 1.21 -20.94 6.96
CA GLU A 262 0.71 -20.08 5.89
C GLU A 262 0.97 -18.60 6.20
N LEU A 263 1.61 -17.90 5.28
CA LEU A 263 1.84 -16.47 5.32
C LEU A 263 0.61 -15.74 4.78
N LYS A 264 0.06 -14.83 5.57
CA LYS A 264 -1.16 -14.08 5.24
C LYS A 264 -0.87 -12.64 4.85
N ILE A 265 -1.74 -12.10 4.00
CA ILE A 265 -1.87 -10.68 3.65
C ILE A 265 -3.30 -10.22 3.91
N VAL A 266 -3.54 -8.92 3.96
CA VAL A 266 -4.90 -8.36 4.06
C VAL A 266 -5.28 -7.70 2.75
N ARG A 267 -6.31 -8.20 2.09
CA ARG A 267 -6.83 -7.65 0.84
C ARG A 267 -8.07 -6.80 1.09
N ALA A 268 -8.16 -5.70 0.36
CA ALA A 268 -9.32 -4.83 0.36
C ALA A 268 -9.76 -4.53 -1.09
N ASN A 269 -9.76 -5.59 -1.91
CA ASN A 269 -10.13 -5.51 -3.31
C ASN A 269 -11.56 -5.00 -3.49
N MET A 270 -11.81 -4.36 -4.62
CA MET A 270 -13.17 -3.97 -4.98
C MET A 270 -13.41 -4.14 -6.47
N PRO A 271 -14.60 -4.59 -6.86
CA PRO A 271 -15.07 -4.48 -8.23
C PRO A 271 -15.14 -3.02 -8.66
N PHE A 272 -14.84 -2.79 -9.93
CA PHE A 272 -15.10 -1.54 -10.62
C PHE A 272 -15.69 -1.83 -12.01
N GLY A 273 -16.34 -0.85 -12.62
CA GLY A 273 -16.78 -1.03 -13.98
C GLY A 273 -17.53 0.18 -14.55
N GLU A 274 -17.41 0.32 -15.86
CA GLU A 274 -18.10 1.31 -16.66
C GLU A 274 -18.84 0.62 -17.82
N LEU A 275 -20.17 0.61 -17.74
CA LEU A 275 -21.00 -0.11 -18.71
C LEU A 275 -20.88 0.45 -20.13
N GLY A 276 -20.61 1.75 -20.26
CA GLY A 276 -20.51 2.40 -21.56
C GLY A 276 -19.24 2.03 -22.34
N THR A 277 -18.15 1.75 -21.66
CA THR A 277 -16.86 1.36 -22.24
C THR A 277 -16.64 -0.15 -22.25
N SER A 278 -17.50 -0.90 -21.55
CA SER A 278 -17.33 -2.34 -21.30
C SER A 278 -16.02 -2.66 -20.55
N GLU A 279 -15.51 -1.72 -19.77
CA GLU A 279 -14.38 -1.93 -18.88
C GLU A 279 -14.87 -2.38 -17.51
N PHE A 280 -14.61 -3.63 -17.17
CA PHE A 280 -15.00 -4.25 -15.89
C PHE A 280 -13.82 -4.94 -15.27
N GLY A 281 -13.78 -4.96 -13.95
CA GLY A 281 -12.66 -5.62 -13.32
C GLY A 281 -12.66 -5.60 -11.81
N THR A 282 -11.53 -6.00 -11.26
CA THR A 282 -11.21 -5.95 -9.84
C THR A 282 -9.98 -5.07 -9.63
N TYR A 283 -10.12 -4.05 -8.79
CA TYR A 283 -8.97 -3.34 -8.26
C TYR A 283 -8.42 -4.14 -7.08
N TYR A 284 -7.28 -4.77 -7.31
CA TYR A 284 -6.55 -5.51 -6.29
C TYR A 284 -5.75 -4.54 -5.44
N ILE A 285 -5.88 -4.65 -4.13
CA ILE A 285 -5.05 -3.96 -3.14
C ILE A 285 -4.78 -4.90 -1.97
N ALA A 286 -3.51 -5.10 -1.67
CA ALA A 286 -3.05 -5.99 -0.60
C ALA A 286 -2.07 -5.28 0.31
N TYR A 287 -2.33 -5.36 1.61
CA TYR A 287 -1.47 -4.85 2.66
C TYR A 287 -0.71 -5.99 3.32
N SER A 288 0.58 -5.81 3.51
CA SER A 288 1.45 -6.84 4.09
C SER A 288 2.59 -6.21 4.90
N ARG A 289 3.09 -6.98 5.86
CA ARG A 289 4.24 -6.63 6.69
C ARG A 289 5.55 -6.59 5.89
N THR A 290 5.66 -7.41 4.85
CA THR A 290 6.75 -7.49 3.90
C THR A 290 6.18 -7.57 2.47
N PRO A 291 6.81 -6.99 1.44
CA PRO A 291 6.35 -7.14 0.06
C PRO A 291 6.51 -8.57 -0.47
N GLN A 292 7.43 -9.34 0.09
CA GLN A 292 7.86 -10.66 -0.41
C GLN A 292 6.70 -11.64 -0.56
N VAL A 293 5.73 -11.66 0.40
CA VAL A 293 4.59 -12.59 0.35
C VAL A 293 3.74 -12.34 -0.89
N THR A 294 3.38 -11.07 -1.13
CA THR A 294 2.60 -10.70 -2.32
C THR A 294 3.40 -10.93 -3.60
N GLU A 295 4.68 -10.63 -3.61
CA GLU A 295 5.56 -10.86 -4.76
C GLU A 295 5.69 -12.35 -5.09
N GLN A 296 5.75 -13.22 -4.09
CA GLN A 296 5.74 -14.67 -4.30
C GLN A 296 4.40 -15.13 -4.89
N MET A 297 3.27 -14.62 -4.38
CA MET A 297 1.95 -14.90 -4.96
C MET A 297 1.91 -14.49 -6.43
N LEU A 298 2.34 -13.28 -6.76
CA LEU A 298 2.40 -12.79 -8.13
C LEU A 298 3.36 -13.60 -9.00
N HIS A 299 4.51 -13.99 -8.47
CA HIS A 299 5.44 -14.87 -9.17
C HIS A 299 4.77 -16.20 -9.54
N ASN A 300 4.10 -16.85 -8.59
CA ASN A 300 3.39 -18.10 -8.82
C ASN A 300 2.28 -17.93 -9.86
N MET A 301 1.53 -16.83 -9.82
CA MET A 301 0.48 -16.55 -10.80
C MET A 301 1.03 -16.39 -12.22
N PHE A 302 2.06 -15.57 -12.41
CA PHE A 302 2.55 -15.17 -13.73
C PHE A 302 3.57 -16.14 -14.33
N PHE A 303 4.40 -16.79 -13.52
CA PHE A 303 5.43 -17.74 -13.98
C PHE A 303 5.04 -19.20 -13.72
N GLY A 304 4.20 -19.44 -12.73
CA GLY A 304 3.71 -20.76 -12.33
C GLY A 304 4.57 -21.43 -11.27
N ASP A 305 3.92 -22.27 -10.47
CA ASP A 305 4.55 -23.22 -9.57
C ASP A 305 3.95 -24.63 -9.79
N PRO A 306 4.73 -25.61 -10.33
CA PRO A 306 6.07 -25.45 -10.91
C PRO A 306 6.08 -24.55 -12.16
N PRO A 307 7.25 -24.06 -12.60
CA PRO A 307 7.37 -23.15 -13.74
C PRO A 307 6.54 -23.57 -14.96
N GLY A 308 5.72 -22.63 -15.47
CA GLY A 308 4.79 -22.88 -16.59
C GLY A 308 3.37 -23.29 -16.15
N ASN A 309 3.15 -23.64 -14.88
CA ASN A 309 1.84 -23.92 -14.30
C ASN A 309 1.17 -22.59 -13.85
N THR A 310 0.96 -21.67 -14.78
CA THR A 310 0.46 -20.32 -14.51
C THR A 310 -1.00 -20.31 -14.08
N ASP A 311 -1.39 -19.29 -13.31
CA ASP A 311 -2.74 -19.12 -12.80
C ASP A 311 -3.77 -18.95 -13.94
N ARG A 312 -4.77 -19.79 -13.96
CA ARG A 312 -5.83 -19.78 -14.98
C ARG A 312 -6.72 -18.56 -14.92
N ILE A 313 -6.79 -17.84 -13.81
CA ILE A 313 -7.57 -16.59 -13.72
C ILE A 313 -7.01 -15.54 -14.70
N LEU A 314 -5.72 -15.57 -14.98
CA LEU A 314 -5.07 -14.65 -15.90
C LEU A 314 -5.49 -14.87 -17.37
N ASP A 315 -6.09 -15.99 -17.70
CA ASP A 315 -6.70 -16.21 -19.03
C ASP A 315 -7.95 -15.31 -19.23
N PHE A 316 -8.54 -14.81 -18.14
CA PHE A 316 -9.77 -14.00 -18.13
C PHE A 316 -9.58 -12.61 -17.49
N SER A 317 -8.42 -12.35 -16.90
CA SER A 317 -8.15 -11.13 -16.14
C SER A 317 -6.76 -10.61 -16.50
N THR A 318 -6.71 -9.41 -17.09
CA THR A 318 -5.46 -8.79 -17.52
C THR A 318 -5.07 -7.67 -16.55
N ALA A 319 -3.86 -7.76 -15.98
CA ALA A 319 -3.30 -6.67 -15.19
C ALA A 319 -2.96 -5.47 -16.10
N SER A 320 -3.57 -4.32 -15.84
CA SER A 320 -3.35 -3.08 -16.58
C SER A 320 -2.46 -2.09 -15.84
N THR A 321 -2.32 -2.24 -14.52
CA THR A 321 -1.43 -1.45 -13.67
C THR A 321 -0.66 -2.36 -12.71
N GLY A 322 0.40 -1.84 -12.10
CA GLY A 322 1.15 -2.49 -11.03
C GLY A 322 1.95 -1.47 -10.25
N GLY A 323 1.80 -1.46 -8.92
CA GLY A 323 2.50 -0.55 -8.04
C GLY A 323 2.79 -1.17 -6.67
N LEU A 324 3.94 -0.79 -6.10
CA LEU A 324 4.32 -1.08 -4.71
C LEU A 324 4.53 0.25 -3.99
N PHE A 325 3.87 0.40 -2.86
CA PHE A 325 3.93 1.58 -2.03
C PHE A 325 4.19 1.21 -0.57
N PHE A 326 4.54 2.19 0.23
CA PHE A 326 4.70 2.08 1.66
C PHE A 326 3.67 2.95 2.37
N SER A 327 2.94 2.38 3.33
CA SER A 327 1.95 3.06 4.16
C SER A 327 2.56 3.36 5.53
N PRO A 328 3.14 4.55 5.76
CA PRO A 328 3.70 4.91 7.04
C PRO A 328 2.60 5.07 8.09
N THR A 329 2.98 5.23 9.36
CA THR A 329 2.03 5.48 10.45
C THR A 329 1.39 6.87 10.33
N ILE A 330 0.28 7.09 11.05
CA ILE A 330 -0.35 8.41 11.13
C ILE A 330 0.63 9.42 11.77
N ASP A 331 1.35 9.01 12.81
CA ASP A 331 2.33 9.87 13.49
C ASP A 331 3.43 10.34 12.53
N PHE A 332 3.88 9.47 11.60
CA PHE A 332 4.85 9.83 10.57
C PHE A 332 4.28 10.86 9.58
N LEU A 333 3.02 10.68 9.17
CA LEU A 333 2.38 11.61 8.23
C LEU A 333 2.05 12.96 8.87
N ASP A 334 1.71 12.97 10.18
CA ASP A 334 1.39 14.19 10.92
C ASP A 334 2.65 15.03 11.24
N ASP A 335 3.86 14.40 11.30
CA ASP A 335 5.17 15.07 11.52
C ASP A 335 6.25 14.39 10.66
N PRO A 336 6.20 14.55 9.32
CA PRO A 336 7.12 13.87 8.42
C PRO A 336 8.56 14.43 8.55
N PRO A 337 9.58 13.58 8.30
CA PRO A 337 10.96 14.05 8.22
C PRO A 337 11.08 15.18 7.20
N PRO A 338 12.01 16.14 7.41
CA PRO A 338 12.16 17.27 6.50
C PRO A 338 12.52 16.79 5.08
N LEU A 339 12.21 17.62 4.09
CA LEU A 339 12.67 17.40 2.71
C LEU A 339 14.18 17.13 2.67
N PRO A 340 14.64 16.28 1.75
CA PRO A 340 16.07 16.04 1.58
C PRO A 340 16.80 17.34 1.27
N ALA A 341 18.01 17.50 1.85
CA ALA A 341 18.84 18.65 1.51
C ALA A 341 19.12 18.67 0.00
N PRO A 342 19.03 19.82 -0.67
CA PRO A 342 19.38 19.92 -2.07
C PRO A 342 20.75 19.29 -2.32
N LEU A 343 20.85 18.39 -3.29
CA LEU A 343 22.14 17.87 -3.72
C LEU A 343 23.00 19.08 -4.12
N VAL A 344 23.97 19.44 -3.28
CA VAL A 344 24.99 20.42 -3.65
C VAL A 344 25.82 19.74 -4.72
N THR A 345 25.42 19.93 -5.99
CA THR A 345 26.27 19.57 -7.11
C THR A 345 27.54 20.38 -6.90
N ALA A 346 28.64 19.72 -6.50
CA ALA A 346 29.93 20.35 -6.37
C ALA A 346 30.20 21.08 -7.72
N ARG A 347 30.19 22.40 -7.66
CA ARG A 347 30.61 23.20 -8.82
C ARG A 347 31.94 22.61 -9.26
N PRO A 348 32.10 22.26 -10.54
CA PRO A 348 33.39 21.81 -11.02
C PRO A 348 34.41 22.93 -10.61
N VAL A 349 35.33 22.55 -9.75
CA VAL A 349 36.46 23.43 -9.39
C VAL A 349 37.24 23.57 -10.69
N THR A 350 37.04 24.68 -11.37
CA THR A 350 37.90 25.06 -12.50
C THR A 350 39.30 25.13 -11.93
N PRO A 351 40.25 24.31 -12.39
CA PRO A 351 41.62 24.41 -11.90
C PRO A 351 42.09 25.83 -12.20
N ALA A 352 42.56 26.57 -11.16
CA ALA A 352 43.17 27.85 -11.34
C ALA A 352 44.32 27.68 -12.36
N SER A 353 44.23 28.38 -13.47
CA SER A 353 45.31 28.42 -14.44
C SER A 353 46.53 28.98 -13.72
N VAL A 354 47.49 28.12 -13.45
CA VAL A 354 48.82 28.56 -12.98
C VAL A 354 49.48 29.17 -14.20
N ASP A 355 49.31 30.50 -14.37
CA ASP A 355 50.06 31.27 -15.33
C ASP A 355 51.51 31.34 -14.82
N GLY A 356 52.33 30.43 -15.37
CA GLY A 356 53.76 30.33 -15.08
C GLY A 356 54.56 31.37 -15.84
N SER A 357 54.18 32.65 -15.77
CA SER A 357 54.99 33.74 -16.31
C SER A 357 56.08 34.12 -15.31
N LEU A 358 57.28 33.57 -15.48
CA LEU A 358 58.52 34.03 -14.86
C LEU A 358 58.95 35.31 -15.54
N SER A 359 58.65 36.46 -14.93
CA SER A 359 59.19 37.78 -15.30
C SER A 359 60.69 37.83 -14.97
N ILE A 360 61.55 37.48 -15.94
CA ILE A 360 63.00 37.75 -15.88
C ILE A 360 63.21 39.22 -16.28
N GLY A 361 63.39 40.05 -15.27
CA GLY A 361 63.75 41.46 -15.49
C GLY A 361 65.14 41.61 -16.10
N SER A 362 65.18 42.26 -17.26
CA SER A 362 66.38 42.60 -17.99
C SER A 362 67.03 43.81 -17.32
N LEU A 363 68.19 43.63 -16.67
CA LEU A 363 69.11 44.69 -16.28
C LEU A 363 69.90 45.19 -17.50
N LYS A 364 69.55 46.34 -18.05
CA LYS A 364 70.46 47.11 -18.94
C LYS A 364 71.09 48.24 -18.14
N GLY A 365 72.43 48.12 -17.94
CA GLY A 365 73.25 49.18 -17.41
C GLY A 365 73.37 50.26 -18.41
N THR A 366 73.37 51.48 -17.89
CA THR A 366 73.77 52.71 -18.58
C THR A 366 75.23 52.89 -18.39
N SER A 367 75.98 53.09 -19.50
CA SER A 367 77.29 53.76 -19.54
C SER A 367 77.23 54.93 -20.54
N GLN A 368 77.59 56.06 -20.00
CA GLN A 368 77.90 57.38 -20.58
C GLN A 368 76.75 58.21 -21.05
#